data_b78dac17bd136e2fc69ce8f01a6796d4
#
_entry.id   b78dac17bd136e2fc69ce8f01a6796d4
#
_cell.length_a   1.000
_cell.length_b   1.000
_cell.length_c   1.000
_cell.angle_alpha   90.00
_cell.angle_beta   90.00
_cell.angle_gamma   90.00
#
_symmetry.space_group_name_H-M   'P 1'
#
loop_
_entity.id
_entity.type
_entity.pdbx_description
1 polymer ?
#
loop_
_entity_poly.entity_id
_entity_poly.type
_entity_poly.pdbx_seq_one_letter_code
_entity_poly.pdbx_strand_id
1 'polypeptide(L)'
;MFCNPPYGRQITDWVRKGYEESKKPGTLVVMLIPARTDTSYFHDYIFHGKADEVRFIRGRLTFTDEDGNPTKDAKGRPCSAPFPSAVVIWRSKDMAQSLRDMVLDLIKDRDMTANEIAATLSDRVQQVSRSDVGPILTKAQAAGLIRNAGKRDCSVTGRSAIAWKAEKEVFHGNKPNHKGNPAGEL
;
A
#
# COMPACT_ATOMS: atom_id res chain seq x y z
N MET A 1 2.79 11.60 -2.82
CA MET A 1 2.66 12.34 -4.11
C MET A 1 1.63 11.64 -4.99
N PHE A 2 0.69 12.41 -5.58
CA PHE A 2 -0.21 11.92 -6.65
C PHE A 2 0.29 12.41 -8.00
N CYS A 3 0.22 11.58 -9.04
CA CYS A 3 0.62 11.92 -10.39
C CYS A 3 -0.36 11.31 -11.41
N ASN A 4 -0.90 12.15 -12.28
CA ASN A 4 -1.59 11.76 -13.50
C ASN A 4 -0.70 12.20 -14.68
N PRO A 5 0.22 11.35 -15.17
CA PRO A 5 1.18 11.74 -16.19
C PRO A 5 0.51 11.92 -17.55
N PRO A 6 1.10 12.68 -18.48
CA PRO A 6 0.61 12.73 -19.86
C PRO A 6 0.71 11.34 -20.51
N TYR A 7 -0.39 10.92 -21.14
CA TYR A 7 -0.50 9.60 -21.78
C TYR A 7 0.06 9.67 -23.22
N GLY A 8 1.32 9.35 -23.39
CA GLY A 8 1.98 9.40 -24.67
C GLY A 8 3.27 8.57 -24.69
N ARG A 9 4.18 8.89 -25.58
CA ARG A 9 5.47 8.17 -25.71
C ARG A 9 6.32 8.19 -24.46
N GLN A 10 6.17 9.22 -23.63
CA GLN A 10 6.95 9.43 -22.40
C GLN A 10 6.37 8.74 -21.15
N ILE A 11 5.26 8.00 -21.26
CA ILE A 11 4.64 7.40 -20.09
C ILE A 11 5.56 6.43 -19.35
N THR A 12 6.40 5.72 -20.07
CA THR A 12 7.42 4.81 -19.50
C THR A 12 8.37 5.54 -18.57
N ASP A 13 8.82 6.74 -18.98
CA ASP A 13 9.73 7.56 -18.16
C ASP A 13 9.05 8.08 -16.89
N TRP A 14 7.78 8.47 -16.98
CA TRP A 14 7.00 8.88 -15.83
C TRP A 14 6.79 7.75 -14.82
N VAL A 15 6.44 6.53 -15.31
CA VAL A 15 6.23 5.36 -14.45
C VAL A 15 7.55 4.94 -13.80
N ARG A 16 8.64 4.89 -14.58
CA ARG A 16 9.99 4.65 -14.05
C ARG A 16 10.34 5.64 -12.96
N LYS A 17 10.16 6.94 -13.21
CA LYS A 17 10.46 8.01 -12.26
C LYS A 17 9.64 7.85 -10.97
N GLY A 18 8.34 7.55 -11.08
CA GLY A 18 7.49 7.28 -9.92
C GLY A 18 7.97 6.08 -9.08
N TYR A 19 8.35 5.01 -9.73
CA TYR A 19 8.93 3.82 -9.07
C TYR A 19 10.27 4.13 -8.40
N GLU A 20 11.15 4.91 -9.03
CA GLU A 20 12.43 5.31 -8.44
C GLU A 20 12.24 6.25 -7.25
N GLU A 21 11.35 7.24 -7.37
CA GLU A 21 11.04 8.16 -6.28
C GLU A 21 10.43 7.44 -5.06
N SER A 22 9.64 6.39 -5.29
CA SER A 22 9.05 5.62 -4.20
C SER A 22 10.07 4.88 -3.32
N LYS A 23 11.30 4.72 -3.80
CA LYS A 23 12.37 4.09 -3.01
C LYS A 23 12.97 5.03 -1.95
N LYS A 24 12.70 6.33 -2.06
CA LYS A 24 13.19 7.31 -1.09
C LYS A 24 12.44 7.17 0.24
N PRO A 25 13.11 7.29 1.39
CA PRO A 25 12.48 7.19 2.69
C PRO A 25 11.25 8.08 2.85
N GLY A 26 10.20 7.55 3.50
CA GLY A 26 8.97 8.29 3.76
C GLY A 26 8.13 8.63 2.53
N THR A 27 8.42 8.03 1.36
CA THR A 27 7.73 8.39 0.12
C THR A 27 6.59 7.43 -0.21
N LEU A 28 5.43 8.01 -0.51
CA LEU A 28 4.27 7.36 -1.12
C LEU A 28 4.03 7.97 -2.50
N VAL A 29 4.02 7.14 -3.52
CA VAL A 29 3.69 7.53 -4.90
C VAL A 29 2.40 6.84 -5.32
N VAL A 30 1.43 7.63 -5.80
CA VAL A 30 0.18 7.17 -6.37
C VAL A 30 0.09 7.67 -7.80
N MET A 31 -0.05 6.79 -8.76
CA MET A 31 -0.18 7.16 -10.17
C MET A 31 -1.49 6.66 -10.76
N LEU A 32 -2.16 7.54 -11.53
CA LEU A 32 -3.26 7.16 -12.41
C LEU A 32 -2.69 6.98 -13.82
N ILE A 33 -2.76 5.77 -14.36
CA ILE A 33 -2.17 5.42 -15.66
C ILE A 33 -3.09 4.56 -16.51
N PRO A 34 -2.87 4.48 -17.83
CA PRO A 34 -3.51 3.48 -18.68
C PRO A 34 -3.19 2.07 -18.22
N ALA A 35 -4.20 1.22 -18.06
CA ALA A 35 -4.05 -0.18 -17.70
C ALA A 35 -3.63 -1.04 -18.90
N ARG A 36 -2.48 -0.72 -19.49
CA ARG A 36 -1.88 -1.46 -20.61
C ARG A 36 -0.92 -2.52 -20.07
N THR A 37 -1.47 -3.67 -19.72
CA THR A 37 -0.73 -4.75 -19.04
C THR A 37 0.31 -5.46 -19.93
N ASP A 38 0.29 -5.21 -21.22
CA ASP A 38 1.22 -5.73 -22.24
C ASP A 38 2.47 -4.87 -22.44
N THR A 39 2.56 -3.71 -21.77
CA THR A 39 3.65 -2.76 -21.97
C THR A 39 4.86 -3.04 -21.08
N SER A 40 6.06 -2.64 -21.54
CA SER A 40 7.30 -2.77 -20.78
C SER A 40 7.20 -2.08 -19.42
N TYR A 41 6.64 -0.86 -19.33
CA TYR A 41 6.53 -0.17 -18.04
C TYR A 41 5.67 -0.92 -17.02
N PHE A 42 4.65 -1.67 -17.48
CA PHE A 42 3.81 -2.47 -16.60
C PHE A 42 4.60 -3.66 -16.04
N HIS A 43 5.37 -4.35 -16.87
CA HIS A 43 6.22 -5.48 -16.47
C HIS A 43 7.43 -5.03 -15.65
N ASP A 44 8.07 -3.91 -16.03
CA ASP A 44 9.33 -3.49 -15.43
C ASP A 44 9.16 -2.80 -14.07
N TYR A 45 8.02 -2.11 -13.84
CA TYR A 45 7.87 -1.25 -12.67
C TYR A 45 6.63 -1.53 -11.83
N ILE A 46 5.70 -2.38 -12.29
CA ILE A 46 4.41 -2.60 -11.61
C ILE A 46 4.22 -4.06 -11.22
N PHE A 47 4.36 -5.00 -12.16
CA PHE A 47 4.19 -6.42 -11.91
C PHE A 47 5.27 -7.02 -11.01
N HIS A 48 5.06 -8.28 -10.61
CA HIS A 48 5.98 -9.08 -9.81
C HIS A 48 6.33 -8.46 -8.45
N GLY A 49 5.36 -7.80 -7.81
CA GLY A 49 5.54 -7.20 -6.50
C GLY A 49 6.39 -5.93 -6.48
N LYS A 50 6.59 -5.29 -7.64
CA LYS A 50 7.27 -3.98 -7.69
C LYS A 50 6.38 -2.86 -7.23
N ALA A 51 5.08 -2.87 -7.59
CA ALA A 51 4.07 -2.02 -6.98
C ALA A 51 3.49 -2.70 -5.73
N ASP A 52 3.21 -1.93 -4.69
CA ASP A 52 2.56 -2.43 -3.48
C ASP A 52 1.08 -2.73 -3.72
N GLU A 53 0.46 -1.94 -4.61
CA GLU A 53 -0.96 -2.10 -4.93
C GLU A 53 -1.26 -1.62 -6.35
N VAL A 54 -2.15 -2.36 -7.05
CA VAL A 54 -2.71 -1.97 -8.34
C VAL A 54 -4.22 -2.10 -8.26
N ARG A 55 -4.93 -0.99 -8.50
CA ARG A 55 -6.41 -0.92 -8.52
C ARG A 55 -6.86 -0.65 -9.95
N PHE A 56 -7.51 -1.62 -10.58
CA PHE A 56 -8.15 -1.41 -11.87
C PHE A 56 -9.48 -0.69 -11.70
N ILE A 57 -9.68 0.38 -12.48
CA ILE A 57 -10.90 1.17 -12.43
C ILE A 57 -11.94 0.54 -13.36
N ARG A 58 -13.12 0.27 -12.82
CA ARG A 58 -14.24 -0.25 -13.60
C ARG A 58 -14.78 0.83 -14.54
N GLY A 59 -14.88 0.49 -15.82
CA GLY A 59 -15.37 1.40 -16.86
C GLY A 59 -14.29 2.37 -17.38
N ARG A 60 -14.71 3.40 -18.06
CA ARG A 60 -13.84 4.46 -18.61
C ARG A 60 -13.94 5.70 -17.75
N LEU A 61 -12.80 6.28 -17.43
CA LEU A 61 -12.79 7.57 -16.75
C LEU A 61 -13.29 8.67 -17.69
N THR A 62 -14.13 9.54 -17.15
CA THR A 62 -14.49 10.80 -17.78
C THR A 62 -13.83 11.91 -16.98
N PHE A 63 -13.02 12.72 -17.64
CA PHE A 63 -12.40 13.88 -16.98
C PHE A 63 -13.40 15.01 -16.90
N THR A 64 -13.38 15.75 -15.79
CA THR A 64 -14.23 16.91 -15.54
C THR A 64 -13.38 18.18 -15.51
N ASP A 65 -14.01 19.30 -15.79
CA ASP A 65 -13.46 20.63 -15.52
C ASP A 65 -13.51 20.97 -14.01
N GLU A 66 -13.13 22.20 -13.65
CA GLU A 66 -13.12 22.70 -12.27
C GLU A 66 -14.52 22.75 -11.64
N ASP A 67 -15.57 22.89 -12.46
CA ASP A 67 -16.96 22.94 -12.04
C ASP A 67 -17.59 21.53 -11.92
N GLY A 68 -16.82 20.47 -12.23
CA GLY A 68 -17.27 19.07 -12.20
C GLY A 68 -18.03 18.63 -13.46
N ASN A 69 -18.11 19.46 -14.51
CA ASN A 69 -18.76 19.09 -15.76
C ASN A 69 -17.82 18.22 -16.61
N PRO A 70 -18.35 17.18 -17.31
CA PRO A 70 -17.55 16.39 -18.21
C PRO A 70 -16.90 17.25 -19.31
N THR A 71 -15.59 17.13 -19.48
CA THR A 71 -14.90 17.74 -20.62
C THR A 71 -15.49 17.19 -21.93
N LYS A 72 -15.65 18.03 -22.94
CA LYS A 72 -16.29 17.68 -24.21
C LYS A 72 -15.28 17.69 -25.36
N ASP A 73 -15.46 16.78 -26.31
CA ASP A 73 -14.73 16.81 -27.58
C ASP A 73 -15.19 17.96 -28.49
N ALA A 74 -14.53 18.14 -29.63
CA ALA A 74 -14.88 19.13 -30.63
C ALA A 74 -16.32 18.98 -31.19
N LYS A 75 -16.98 17.86 -30.96
CA LYS A 75 -18.37 17.58 -31.35
C LYS A 75 -19.34 17.69 -30.17
N GLY A 76 -18.92 18.20 -29.01
CA GLY A 76 -19.75 18.41 -27.82
C GLY A 76 -20.05 17.14 -27.02
N ARG A 77 -19.40 16.01 -27.30
CA ARG A 77 -19.61 14.74 -26.58
C ARG A 77 -18.67 14.63 -25.37
N PRO A 78 -19.11 14.03 -24.25
CA PRO A 78 -18.23 13.82 -23.10
C PRO A 78 -16.96 13.05 -23.49
N CYS A 79 -15.80 13.56 -23.08
CA CYS A 79 -14.50 12.93 -23.31
C CYS A 79 -14.27 11.84 -22.26
N SER A 80 -14.35 10.58 -22.68
CA SER A 80 -13.93 9.44 -21.87
C SER A 80 -12.53 9.00 -22.25
N ALA A 81 -11.77 8.49 -21.27
CA ALA A 81 -10.45 7.92 -21.52
C ALA A 81 -10.54 6.82 -22.59
N PRO A 82 -9.70 6.81 -23.63
CA PRO A 82 -9.77 5.85 -24.74
C PRO A 82 -9.38 4.41 -24.32
N PHE A 83 -8.81 4.23 -23.12
CA PHE A 83 -8.37 2.94 -22.59
C PHE A 83 -8.79 2.77 -21.12
N PRO A 84 -8.77 1.53 -20.60
CA PRO A 84 -8.94 1.27 -19.17
C PRO A 84 -7.86 1.99 -18.35
N SER A 85 -8.18 2.34 -17.11
CA SER A 85 -7.26 3.02 -16.22
C SER A 85 -6.98 2.17 -14.98
N ALA A 86 -5.79 2.34 -14.43
CA ALA A 86 -5.36 1.74 -13.17
C ALA A 86 -4.75 2.81 -12.27
N VAL A 87 -5.00 2.68 -10.98
CA VAL A 87 -4.25 3.38 -9.93
C VAL A 87 -3.15 2.47 -9.45
N VAL A 88 -1.91 2.92 -9.53
CA VAL A 88 -0.74 2.20 -9.06
C VAL A 88 -0.16 2.91 -7.86
N ILE A 89 0.17 2.15 -6.83
CA ILE A 89 0.67 2.66 -5.56
C ILE A 89 2.01 1.99 -5.24
N TRP A 90 3.01 2.80 -4.99
CA TRP A 90 4.30 2.37 -4.45
C TRP A 90 4.57 3.09 -3.13
N ARG A 91 5.07 2.34 -2.15
CA ARG A 91 5.48 2.84 -0.83
C ARG A 91 6.98 2.61 -0.63
N SER A 92 7.66 3.54 0.02
CA SER A 92 9.02 3.27 0.46
C SER A 92 9.05 2.09 1.44
N LYS A 93 10.17 1.37 1.46
CA LYS A 93 10.33 0.21 2.37
C LYS A 93 10.14 0.61 3.83
N ASP A 94 10.61 1.80 4.21
CA ASP A 94 10.50 2.32 5.57
C ASP A 94 9.03 2.61 5.96
N MET A 95 8.21 3.09 5.03
CA MET A 95 6.77 3.27 5.28
C MET A 95 6.05 1.93 5.47
N ALA A 96 6.39 0.95 4.62
CA ALA A 96 5.82 -0.40 4.75
C ALA A 96 6.25 -1.08 6.06
N GLN A 97 7.50 -0.88 6.48
CA GLN A 97 8.03 -1.39 7.74
C GLN A 97 7.37 -0.68 8.93
N SER A 98 7.26 0.65 8.90
CA SER A 98 6.61 1.44 9.94
C SER A 98 5.14 1.02 10.12
N LEU A 99 4.38 0.85 9.04
CA LEU A 99 3.00 0.38 9.12
C LEU A 99 2.91 -1.05 9.67
N ARG A 100 3.82 -1.94 9.25
CA ARG A 100 3.90 -3.29 9.79
C ARG A 100 4.16 -3.29 11.29
N ASP A 101 5.10 -2.49 11.76
CA ASP A 101 5.45 -2.40 13.17
C ASP A 101 4.29 -1.84 14.00
N MET A 102 3.58 -0.83 13.47
CA MET A 102 2.35 -0.31 14.09
C MET A 102 1.24 -1.36 14.18
N VAL A 103 1.03 -2.16 13.12
CA VAL A 103 0.06 -3.26 13.11
C VAL A 103 0.40 -4.30 14.17
N LEU A 104 1.66 -4.72 14.23
CA LEU A 104 2.12 -5.72 15.19
C LEU A 104 2.03 -5.22 16.64
N ASP A 105 2.34 -3.96 16.88
CA ASP A 105 2.22 -3.35 18.21
C ASP A 105 0.78 -3.30 18.70
N LEU A 106 -0.18 -2.96 17.82
CA LEU A 106 -1.60 -2.92 18.18
C LEU A 106 -2.19 -4.28 18.61
N ILE A 107 -1.70 -5.37 18.05
CA ILE A 107 -2.20 -6.74 18.35
C ILE A 107 -1.36 -7.48 19.39
N LYS A 108 -0.39 -6.81 19.98
CA LYS A 108 0.50 -7.38 21.00
C LYS A 108 -0.24 -7.77 22.27
N ASP A 109 -1.07 -6.88 22.75
CA ASP A 109 -1.75 -7.03 24.04
C ASP A 109 -3.22 -7.45 23.91
N ARG A 110 -3.81 -7.28 22.73
CA ARG A 110 -5.22 -7.61 22.46
C ARG A 110 -5.41 -8.19 21.08
N ASP A 111 -6.46 -8.99 20.90
CA ASP A 111 -6.85 -9.47 19.59
C ASP A 111 -7.70 -8.41 18.85
N MET A 112 -7.38 -8.20 17.57
CA MET A 112 -8.05 -7.22 16.74
C MET A 112 -8.36 -7.80 15.35
N THR A 113 -9.50 -7.37 14.77
CA THR A 113 -9.82 -7.63 13.37
C THR A 113 -9.08 -6.65 12.45
N ALA A 114 -8.93 -7.01 11.18
CA ALA A 114 -8.26 -6.13 10.20
C ALA A 114 -8.95 -4.76 10.06
N ASN A 115 -10.29 -4.70 10.22
CA ASN A 115 -11.01 -3.42 10.18
C ASN A 115 -10.77 -2.57 11.42
N GLU A 116 -10.68 -3.17 12.60
CA GLU A 116 -10.36 -2.45 13.85
C GLU A 116 -8.94 -1.89 13.84
N ILE A 117 -7.99 -2.67 13.34
CA ILE A 117 -6.61 -2.22 13.14
C ILE A 117 -6.58 -1.03 12.17
N ALA A 118 -7.26 -1.15 11.01
CA ALA A 118 -7.32 -0.08 10.03
C ALA A 118 -7.95 1.20 10.60
N ALA A 119 -9.08 1.08 11.31
CA ALA A 119 -9.72 2.23 11.97
C ALA A 119 -8.81 2.90 12.99
N THR A 120 -8.17 2.12 13.87
CA THR A 120 -7.25 2.65 14.89
C THR A 120 -6.02 3.33 14.27
N LEU A 121 -5.51 2.80 13.16
CA LEU A 121 -4.37 3.41 12.47
C LEU A 121 -4.77 4.64 11.67
N SER A 122 -5.99 4.69 11.12
CA SER A 122 -6.48 5.87 10.39
C SER A 122 -6.58 7.13 11.25
N ASP A 123 -6.76 6.97 12.57
CA ASP A 123 -6.71 8.07 13.52
C ASP A 123 -5.28 8.60 13.75
N ARG A 124 -4.26 7.78 13.52
CA ARG A 124 -2.85 8.10 13.75
C ARG A 124 -2.09 8.43 12.47
N VAL A 125 -2.45 7.76 11.38
CA VAL A 125 -1.81 7.86 10.06
C VAL A 125 -2.92 8.02 9.04
N GLN A 126 -2.99 9.14 8.34
CA GLN A 126 -4.05 9.41 7.37
C GLN A 126 -4.21 8.27 6.35
N GLN A 127 -5.46 7.81 6.18
CA GLN A 127 -5.91 6.90 5.11
C GLN A 127 -5.35 5.45 5.15
N VAL A 128 -5.25 4.83 6.32
CA VAL A 128 -5.02 3.38 6.40
C VAL A 128 -6.34 2.64 6.21
N SER A 129 -6.40 1.74 5.22
CA SER A 129 -7.56 0.92 4.92
C SER A 129 -7.33 -0.56 5.30
N ARG A 130 -8.41 -1.34 5.32
CA ARG A 130 -8.31 -2.79 5.49
C ARG A 130 -7.43 -3.46 4.43
N SER A 131 -7.41 -2.94 3.19
CA SER A 131 -6.57 -3.46 2.11
C SER A 131 -5.07 -3.27 2.37
N ASP A 132 -4.69 -2.28 3.18
CA ASP A 132 -3.31 -2.06 3.58
C ASP A 132 -2.91 -3.00 4.72
N VAL A 133 -3.81 -3.28 5.64
CA VAL A 133 -3.59 -4.14 6.82
C VAL A 133 -3.60 -5.62 6.45
N GLY A 134 -4.49 -6.06 5.57
CA GLY A 134 -4.68 -7.47 5.20
C GLY A 134 -3.40 -8.18 4.77
N PRO A 135 -2.62 -7.67 3.80
CA PRO A 135 -1.37 -8.28 3.37
C PRO A 135 -0.30 -8.35 4.48
N ILE A 136 -0.28 -7.37 5.40
CA ILE A 136 0.63 -7.36 6.55
C ILE A 136 0.31 -8.52 7.47
N LEU A 137 -0.97 -8.72 7.83
CA LEU A 137 -1.41 -9.82 8.68
C LEU A 137 -1.12 -11.18 8.04
N THR A 138 -1.36 -11.33 6.74
CA THR A 138 -1.07 -12.57 6.02
C THR A 138 0.43 -12.91 6.05
N LYS A 139 1.29 -11.93 5.78
CA LYS A 139 2.75 -12.12 5.84
C LYS A 139 3.24 -12.37 7.27
N ALA A 140 2.69 -11.68 8.26
CA ALA A 140 3.04 -11.87 9.66
C ALA A 140 2.62 -13.26 10.16
N GLN A 141 1.46 -13.77 9.74
CA GLN A 141 1.02 -15.13 10.05
C GLN A 141 1.93 -16.17 9.41
N ALA A 142 2.27 -16.01 8.13
CA ALA A 142 3.20 -16.90 7.44
C ALA A 142 4.59 -16.94 8.09
N ALA A 143 5.01 -15.84 8.71
CA ALA A 143 6.25 -15.73 9.46
C ALA A 143 6.14 -16.21 10.92
N GLY A 144 4.98 -16.69 11.36
CA GLY A 144 4.76 -17.16 12.74
C GLY A 144 4.76 -16.06 13.81
N LEU A 145 4.63 -14.79 13.41
CA LEU A 145 4.63 -13.65 14.34
C LEU A 145 3.27 -13.42 15.01
N ILE A 146 2.20 -13.87 14.35
CA ILE A 146 0.82 -13.74 14.81
C ILE A 146 0.04 -15.00 14.54
N ARG A 147 -1.05 -15.19 15.29
CA ARG A 147 -1.99 -16.29 15.08
C ARG A 147 -3.42 -15.80 14.92
N ASN A 148 -4.24 -16.64 14.32
CA ASN A 148 -5.68 -16.49 14.30
C ASN A 148 -6.23 -16.73 15.71
N ALA A 149 -6.87 -15.73 16.30
CA ALA A 149 -7.47 -15.78 17.63
C ALA A 149 -8.96 -16.23 17.60
N GLY A 150 -9.47 -16.61 16.43
CA GLY A 150 -10.86 -17.00 16.22
C GLY A 150 -11.68 -15.93 15.49
N LYS A 151 -12.96 -16.24 15.28
CA LYS A 151 -13.92 -15.28 14.73
C LYS A 151 -14.69 -14.62 15.86
N ARG A 152 -14.87 -13.31 15.77
CA ARG A 152 -15.76 -12.54 16.64
C ARG A 152 -16.37 -11.37 15.86
N ASP A 153 -17.35 -10.72 16.45
CA ASP A 153 -17.92 -9.54 15.84
C ASP A 153 -16.94 -8.38 15.87
N CYS A 154 -16.77 -7.74 14.72
CA CYS A 154 -15.91 -6.58 14.55
C CYS A 154 -16.62 -5.33 15.07
N SER A 155 -16.03 -4.62 16.02
CA SER A 155 -16.60 -3.41 16.62
C SER A 155 -16.85 -2.27 15.62
N VAL A 156 -16.12 -2.27 14.50
CA VAL A 156 -16.25 -1.25 13.44
C VAL A 156 -17.36 -1.57 12.45
N THR A 157 -17.53 -2.85 12.09
CA THR A 157 -18.47 -3.24 11.02
C THR A 157 -19.69 -3.99 11.50
N GLY A 158 -19.72 -4.44 12.76
CA GLY A 158 -20.76 -5.30 13.33
C GLY A 158 -20.85 -6.71 12.69
N ARG A 159 -19.92 -7.06 11.79
CA ARG A 159 -19.91 -8.35 11.09
C ARG A 159 -18.86 -9.28 11.70
N SER A 160 -19.13 -10.58 11.66
CA SER A 160 -18.14 -11.58 12.09
C SER A 160 -16.89 -11.53 11.24
N ALA A 161 -15.72 -11.44 11.89
CA ALA A 161 -14.43 -11.34 11.25
C ALA A 161 -13.36 -12.09 12.06
N ILE A 162 -12.28 -12.49 11.38
CA ILE A 162 -11.12 -13.10 12.02
C ILE A 162 -10.40 -12.04 12.86
N ALA A 163 -10.17 -12.35 14.14
CA ALA A 163 -9.33 -11.59 15.03
C ALA A 163 -7.90 -12.16 15.04
N TRP A 164 -6.93 -11.28 15.17
CA TRP A 164 -5.49 -11.58 15.13
C TRP A 164 -4.83 -11.20 16.44
N LYS A 165 -3.89 -12.02 16.89
CA LYS A 165 -3.12 -11.81 18.12
C LYS A 165 -1.65 -12.12 17.89
N ALA A 166 -0.74 -11.37 18.51
CA ALA A 166 0.68 -11.65 18.47
C ALA A 166 1.03 -12.96 19.21
N GLU A 167 2.03 -13.68 18.74
CA GLU A 167 2.63 -14.79 19.47
C GLU A 167 3.56 -14.25 20.57
N LYS A 168 3.41 -14.78 21.78
CA LYS A 168 4.09 -14.23 22.97
C LYS A 168 5.63 -14.34 22.95
N GLU A 169 6.18 -15.27 22.17
CA GLU A 169 7.63 -15.54 22.19
C GLU A 169 8.49 -14.67 21.27
N VAL A 170 7.88 -13.95 20.32
CA VAL A 170 8.63 -13.23 19.26
C VAL A 170 9.08 -11.83 19.67
N PHE A 171 8.54 -11.28 20.76
CA PHE A 171 8.81 -9.89 21.18
C PHE A 171 9.95 -9.74 22.22
N HIS A 172 10.63 -10.83 22.59
CA HIS A 172 11.76 -10.77 23.50
C HIS A 172 13.07 -10.96 22.73
N GLY A 173 13.69 -9.88 22.29
CA GLY A 173 15.11 -9.88 21.96
C GLY A 173 15.53 -9.34 20.60
N ASN A 174 15.59 -8.06 20.46
CA ASN A 174 16.66 -7.43 19.69
C ASN A 174 17.34 -6.38 20.57
N LYS A 175 18.13 -6.83 21.55
CA LYS A 175 19.18 -5.98 22.11
C LYS A 175 20.24 -5.81 21.03
N PRO A 176 20.68 -4.57 20.73
CA PRO A 176 21.81 -4.38 19.83
C PRO A 176 23.02 -5.07 20.42
N ASN A 177 23.59 -5.98 19.65
CA ASN A 177 24.80 -6.71 20.01
C ASN A 177 26.00 -5.76 19.88
N HIS A 178 26.25 -4.98 20.93
CA HIS A 178 27.53 -4.30 21.13
C HIS A 178 28.57 -5.35 21.48
N LYS A 179 29.09 -6.06 20.47
CA LYS A 179 30.39 -6.70 20.61
C LYS A 179 31.46 -5.61 20.46
N GLY A 180 31.93 -5.16 21.62
CA GLY A 180 33.15 -4.39 21.72
C GLY A 180 34.29 -5.18 21.08
N ASN A 181 35.02 -4.51 20.22
CA ASN A 181 36.30 -4.97 19.69
C ASN A 181 37.34 -4.78 20.82
N PRO A 182 37.99 -5.82 21.34
CA PRO A 182 39.09 -5.60 22.24
C PRO A 182 40.28 -5.16 21.41
N ALA A 183 40.80 -3.98 21.71
CA ALA A 183 42.12 -3.55 21.29
C ALA A 183 43.13 -4.58 21.79
N GLY A 184 43.80 -5.21 20.86
CA GLY A 184 44.97 -6.06 21.08
C GLY A 184 46.22 -5.34 20.63
N GLU A 185 47.04 -5.09 21.59
CA GLU A 185 48.43 -4.69 21.46
C GLU A 185 49.22 -5.69 20.57
N LEU A 186 50.03 -5.20 19.72
CA LEU A 186 51.49 -5.26 19.50
C LEU A 186 51.84 -4.80 18.09
#